data_fd3c00f9ecb922581eb3ec4c68ad92ed
#
_entry.id   fd3c00f9ecb922581eb3ec4c68ad92ed
#
_cell.length_a   1.000
_cell.length_b   1.000
_cell.length_c   1.000
_cell.angle_alpha   90.00
_cell.angle_beta   90.00
_cell.angle_gamma   90.00
#
_symmetry.space_group_name_H-M   'P 1'
#
loop_
_entity.id
_entity.type
_entity.pdbx_description
1 polymer ?
#
loop_
_entity_poly.entity_id
_entity_poly.type
_entity_poly.pdbx_seq_one_letter_code
_entity_poly.pdbx_strand_id
1 'polypeptide(L)'
;MMSKINLRKLSQKDISELYDFLLFFEKTAIMNYGKFNWEWIRTHKYISSNDIQIKCTTKNHKANYFRFCTDKINGINDYVYHFMRHIRNAFAHGNIGKCGANTFIINDFKKKKDGTFETTMTAKIDAKYFWQIIDIIKNSLNK
;
A
#
# COMPACT_ATOMS: atom_id res chain seq x y z
N MET A 1 19.04 -3.56 -12.60
CA MET A 1 17.87 -4.21 -13.19
C MET A 1 16.98 -4.76 -12.09
N MET A 2 15.72 -4.55 -12.19
CA MET A 2 14.78 -5.11 -11.21
C MET A 2 14.71 -6.60 -11.35
N SER A 3 14.84 -7.33 -10.25
CA SER A 3 14.60 -8.77 -10.28
C SER A 3 13.12 -9.02 -10.52
N LYS A 4 12.81 -9.90 -11.43
CA LYS A 4 11.43 -10.32 -11.67
C LYS A 4 11.03 -11.33 -10.59
N ILE A 5 9.97 -11.00 -9.86
CA ILE A 5 9.33 -11.95 -8.97
C ILE A 5 8.26 -12.67 -9.80
N ASN A 6 8.28 -13.98 -9.83
CA ASN A 6 7.25 -14.75 -10.50
C ASN A 6 5.98 -14.70 -9.66
N LEU A 7 5.12 -13.73 -9.98
CA LEU A 7 3.85 -13.56 -9.30
C LEU A 7 2.74 -14.24 -10.08
N ARG A 8 1.80 -14.82 -9.35
CA ARG A 8 0.59 -15.37 -9.96
C ARG A 8 -0.27 -14.24 -10.46
N LYS A 9 -1.01 -14.51 -11.54
CA LYS A 9 -1.97 -13.59 -12.11
C LYS A 9 -3.08 -13.28 -11.11
N LEU A 10 -3.48 -12.01 -11.06
CA LEU A 10 -4.61 -11.59 -10.23
C LEU A 10 -5.92 -12.15 -10.78
N SER A 11 -6.86 -12.46 -9.87
CA SER A 11 -8.20 -12.89 -10.26
C SER A 11 -9.01 -11.70 -10.79
N GLN A 12 -10.10 -11.99 -11.49
CA GLN A 12 -11.03 -10.95 -11.95
C GLN A 12 -11.58 -10.14 -10.77
N LYS A 13 -11.86 -10.79 -9.65
CA LYS A 13 -12.32 -10.11 -8.45
C LYS A 13 -11.27 -9.15 -7.91
N ASP A 14 -10.02 -9.59 -7.84
CA ASP A 14 -8.92 -8.74 -7.36
C ASP A 14 -8.76 -7.50 -8.27
N ILE A 15 -8.80 -7.71 -9.57
CA ILE A 15 -8.66 -6.62 -10.54
C ILE A 15 -9.81 -5.63 -10.38
N SER A 16 -11.04 -6.12 -10.24
CA SER A 16 -12.22 -5.28 -10.04
C SER A 16 -12.09 -4.42 -8.77
N GLU A 17 -11.68 -5.02 -7.67
CA GLU A 17 -11.51 -4.31 -6.40
C GLU A 17 -10.35 -3.30 -6.46
N LEU A 18 -9.28 -3.61 -7.19
CA LEU A 18 -8.19 -2.66 -7.40
C LEU A 18 -8.65 -1.47 -8.25
N TYR A 19 -9.49 -1.68 -9.25
CA TYR A 19 -10.07 -0.57 -10.00
C TYR A 19 -10.98 0.30 -9.13
N ASP A 20 -11.74 -0.30 -8.22
CA ASP A 20 -12.54 0.47 -7.25
C ASP A 20 -11.63 1.32 -6.35
N PHE A 21 -10.52 0.76 -5.89
CA PHE A 21 -9.54 1.51 -5.14
C PHE A 21 -8.96 2.65 -5.98
N LEU A 22 -8.63 2.40 -7.24
CA LEU A 22 -8.09 3.40 -8.14
C LEU A 22 -9.06 4.57 -8.31
N LEU A 23 -10.34 4.29 -8.51
CA LEU A 23 -11.37 5.32 -8.59
C LEU A 23 -11.48 6.12 -7.31
N PHE A 24 -11.43 5.47 -6.15
CA PHE A 24 -11.42 6.14 -4.87
C PHE A 24 -10.22 7.06 -4.76
N PHE A 25 -9.03 6.59 -5.13
CA PHE A 25 -7.83 7.39 -5.07
C PHE A 25 -7.94 8.63 -5.96
N GLU A 26 -8.32 8.44 -7.21
CA GLU A 26 -8.37 9.53 -8.19
C GLU A 26 -9.47 10.57 -7.87
N LYS A 27 -10.60 10.13 -7.34
CA LYS A 27 -11.75 11.02 -7.10
C LYS A 27 -11.80 11.58 -5.68
N THR A 28 -11.29 10.87 -4.69
CA THR A 28 -11.48 11.23 -3.29
C THR A 28 -10.16 11.49 -2.57
N ALA A 29 -9.19 10.58 -2.70
CA ALA A 29 -7.97 10.67 -1.92
C ALA A 29 -7.14 11.90 -2.28
N ILE A 30 -7.00 12.21 -3.55
CA ILE A 30 -6.23 13.37 -4.02
C ILE A 30 -6.84 14.67 -3.48
N MET A 31 -8.17 14.80 -3.55
CA MET A 31 -8.88 16.00 -3.08
C MET A 31 -8.86 16.15 -1.56
N ASN A 32 -8.61 15.08 -0.85
CA ASN A 32 -8.60 15.06 0.62
C ASN A 32 -7.20 14.82 1.18
N TYR A 33 -6.17 15.25 0.45
CA TYR A 33 -4.79 15.15 0.88
C TYR A 33 -4.62 15.73 2.30
N GLY A 34 -3.98 14.94 3.18
CA GLY A 34 -3.76 15.34 4.56
C GLY A 34 -4.97 15.24 5.49
N LYS A 35 -6.14 14.85 4.98
CA LYS A 35 -7.37 14.76 5.78
C LYS A 35 -7.69 13.37 6.30
N PHE A 36 -6.94 12.36 5.86
CA PHE A 36 -7.04 11.00 6.40
C PHE A 36 -6.28 10.95 7.72
N ASN A 37 -6.78 10.20 8.68
CA ASN A 37 -6.18 10.18 10.02
C ASN A 37 -5.24 9.00 10.18
N TRP A 38 -3.93 9.25 10.05
CA TRP A 38 -2.90 8.21 10.19
C TRP A 38 -2.91 7.55 11.57
N GLU A 39 -3.04 8.34 12.63
CA GLU A 39 -3.05 7.83 13.99
C GLU A 39 -4.22 6.87 14.23
N TRP A 40 -5.40 7.23 13.71
CA TRP A 40 -6.58 6.38 13.80
C TRP A 40 -6.38 5.05 13.06
N ILE A 41 -5.74 5.09 11.88
CA ILE A 41 -5.44 3.90 11.09
C ILE A 41 -4.46 3.01 11.83
N ARG A 42 -3.30 3.53 12.23
CA ARG A 42 -2.24 2.71 12.81
C ARG A 42 -2.59 2.14 14.16
N THR A 43 -3.49 2.78 14.92
CA THR A 43 -3.95 2.29 16.22
C THR A 43 -5.25 1.51 16.14
N HIS A 44 -5.78 1.31 14.93
CA HIS A 44 -7.01 0.56 14.74
C HIS A 44 -6.85 -0.86 15.25
N LYS A 45 -7.86 -1.32 16.02
CA LYS A 45 -7.83 -2.62 16.67
C LYS A 45 -7.61 -3.77 15.69
N TYR A 46 -8.21 -3.71 14.50
CA TYR A 46 -8.06 -4.74 13.48
C TYR A 46 -6.59 -4.90 13.08
N ILE A 47 -5.89 -3.80 12.91
CA ILE A 47 -4.48 -3.81 12.51
C ILE A 47 -3.60 -4.35 13.62
N SER A 48 -3.80 -3.90 14.86
CA SER A 48 -2.99 -4.35 15.99
C SER A 48 -3.26 -5.81 16.36
N SER A 49 -4.52 -6.25 16.34
CA SER A 49 -4.85 -7.62 16.74
C SER A 49 -4.49 -8.67 15.68
N ASN A 50 -4.30 -8.27 14.43
CA ASN A 50 -3.84 -9.16 13.38
C ASN A 50 -2.36 -9.04 13.08
N ASP A 51 -1.64 -8.30 13.92
CA ASP A 51 -0.19 -8.15 13.84
C ASP A 51 0.28 -7.64 12.48
N ILE A 52 -0.42 -6.63 11.95
CA ILE A 52 -0.12 -6.03 10.66
C ILE A 52 0.75 -4.79 10.89
N GLN A 53 1.83 -4.67 10.14
CA GLN A 53 2.73 -3.54 10.22
C GLN A 53 2.52 -2.61 9.02
N ILE A 54 2.12 -1.36 9.28
CA ILE A 54 1.91 -0.35 8.24
C ILE A 54 2.78 0.86 8.58
N LYS A 55 4.07 0.80 8.27
CA LYS A 55 4.96 1.95 8.41
C LYS A 55 6.30 1.69 7.75
N CYS A 56 7.06 2.75 7.56
CA CYS A 56 8.43 2.64 7.10
C CYS A 56 9.27 1.86 8.13
N THR A 57 9.94 0.84 7.67
CA THR A 57 10.90 0.09 8.45
C THR A 57 12.01 -0.38 7.52
N THR A 58 13.23 -0.38 8.02
CA THR A 58 14.40 -0.78 7.23
C THR A 58 14.73 -2.26 7.38
N LYS A 59 14.27 -2.89 8.46
CA LYS A 59 14.62 -4.26 8.81
C LYS A 59 13.48 -4.89 9.61
N ASN A 60 13.50 -6.19 9.81
CA ASN A 60 12.65 -6.93 10.74
C ASN A 60 11.15 -6.58 10.61
N HIS A 61 10.57 -6.91 9.50
CA HIS A 61 9.13 -6.75 9.31
C HIS A 61 8.37 -7.99 9.78
N LYS A 62 7.09 -7.79 10.08
CA LYS A 62 6.17 -8.87 10.43
C LYS A 62 5.78 -9.68 9.19
N ALA A 63 5.05 -10.79 9.40
CA ALA A 63 4.59 -11.62 8.29
C ALA A 63 3.70 -10.86 7.31
N ASN A 64 2.87 -9.94 7.83
CA ASN A 64 2.01 -9.05 7.04
C ASN A 64 2.50 -7.63 7.24
N TYR A 65 3.01 -7.02 6.18
CA TYR A 65 3.62 -5.71 6.30
C TYR A 65 3.52 -4.88 5.03
N PHE A 66 3.56 -3.56 5.24
CA PHE A 66 3.83 -2.57 4.21
C PHE A 66 5.05 -1.77 4.65
N ARG A 67 6.02 -1.63 3.76
CA ARG A 67 7.24 -0.86 4.03
C ARG A 67 7.38 0.23 2.96
N PHE A 68 7.32 1.46 3.38
CA PHE A 68 7.56 2.60 2.50
C PHE A 68 8.25 3.71 3.28
N CYS A 69 9.04 4.54 2.60
CA CYS A 69 9.82 5.57 3.27
C CYS A 69 8.97 6.81 3.51
N THR A 70 8.99 7.32 4.75
CA THR A 70 8.27 8.51 5.16
C THR A 70 9.18 9.69 5.50
N ASP A 71 10.49 9.55 5.34
CA ASP A 71 11.48 10.53 5.81
C ASP A 71 11.30 11.92 5.21
N LYS A 72 10.77 12.00 4.00
CA LYS A 72 10.57 13.27 3.27
C LYS A 72 9.11 13.74 3.30
N ILE A 73 8.28 13.12 4.11
CA ILE A 73 6.87 13.47 4.21
C ILE A 73 6.69 14.38 5.42
N ASN A 74 6.17 15.59 5.21
CA ASN A 74 6.11 16.62 6.23
C ASN A 74 5.01 16.41 7.27
N GLY A 75 3.83 16.02 6.86
CA GLY A 75 2.69 15.85 7.75
C GLY A 75 2.41 14.39 8.04
N ILE A 76 2.09 14.05 9.31
CA ILE A 76 1.84 12.65 9.67
C ILE A 76 0.64 12.06 8.92
N ASN A 77 -0.39 12.87 8.67
CA ASN A 77 -1.56 12.41 7.91
C ASN A 77 -1.27 12.29 6.42
N ASP A 78 -0.21 12.91 5.94
CA ASP A 78 0.23 12.77 4.55
C ASP A 78 0.76 11.36 4.27
N TYR A 79 1.17 10.62 5.29
CA TYR A 79 1.57 9.22 5.15
C TYR A 79 0.47 8.41 4.46
N VAL A 80 -0.79 8.70 4.79
CA VAL A 80 -1.93 7.95 4.23
C VAL A 80 -2.01 8.16 2.72
N TYR A 81 -1.90 9.39 2.26
CA TYR A 81 -1.89 9.70 0.84
C TYR A 81 -0.74 9.00 0.12
N HIS A 82 0.47 9.09 0.67
CA HIS A 82 1.65 8.49 0.05
C HIS A 82 1.57 6.96 0.04
N PHE A 83 1.01 6.38 1.09
CA PHE A 83 0.75 4.95 1.15
C PHE A 83 -0.17 4.52 0.01
N MET A 84 -1.29 5.20 -0.16
CA MET A 84 -2.24 4.92 -1.25
C MET A 84 -1.62 5.17 -2.63
N ARG A 85 -0.81 6.23 -2.76
CA ARG A 85 -0.14 6.56 -4.02
C ARG A 85 0.81 5.45 -4.45
N HIS A 86 1.55 4.87 -3.52
CA HIS A 86 2.43 3.74 -3.83
C HIS A 86 1.64 2.52 -4.32
N ILE A 87 0.50 2.23 -3.69
CA ILE A 87 -0.36 1.13 -4.13
C ILE A 87 -0.90 1.41 -5.54
N ARG A 88 -1.36 2.63 -5.78
CA ARG A 88 -1.85 3.06 -7.10
C ARG A 88 -0.77 2.91 -8.16
N ASN A 89 0.44 3.36 -7.87
CA ASN A 89 1.56 3.26 -8.81
C ASN A 89 1.92 1.81 -9.09
N ALA A 90 1.95 0.96 -8.06
CA ALA A 90 2.24 -0.45 -8.21
C ALA A 90 1.21 -1.12 -9.14
N PHE A 91 -0.07 -0.80 -8.97
CA PHE A 91 -1.12 -1.33 -9.82
C PHE A 91 -0.97 -0.84 -11.27
N ALA A 92 -0.76 0.45 -11.47
CA ALA A 92 -0.62 1.06 -12.80
C ALA A 92 0.57 0.47 -13.56
N HIS A 93 1.64 0.09 -12.88
CA HIS A 93 2.84 -0.48 -13.49
C HIS A 93 2.86 -2.02 -13.49
N GLY A 94 1.78 -2.66 -13.07
CA GLY A 94 1.70 -4.11 -13.07
C GLY A 94 2.55 -4.79 -12.01
N ASN A 95 2.86 -4.10 -10.92
CA ASN A 95 3.74 -4.59 -9.85
C ASN A 95 2.96 -5.08 -8.63
N ILE A 96 1.73 -5.50 -8.82
CA ILE A 96 0.92 -6.20 -7.81
C ILE A 96 0.60 -7.58 -8.34
N GLY A 97 0.88 -8.60 -7.56
CA GLY A 97 0.56 -9.98 -7.90
C GLY A 97 0.35 -10.80 -6.64
N LYS A 98 0.21 -12.09 -6.82
CA LYS A 98 0.01 -13.03 -5.71
C LYS A 98 1.18 -14.00 -5.59
N CYS A 99 1.61 -14.22 -4.36
CA CYS A 99 2.49 -15.30 -3.98
C CYS A 99 1.63 -16.35 -3.27
N GLY A 100 1.37 -17.48 -3.93
CA GLY A 100 0.39 -18.44 -3.44
C GLY A 100 -1.04 -17.98 -3.75
N ALA A 101 -2.03 -18.56 -3.05
CA ALA A 101 -3.44 -18.35 -3.34
C ALA A 101 -3.98 -17.01 -2.82
N ASN A 102 -3.47 -16.56 -1.68
CA ASN A 102 -4.12 -15.49 -0.92
C ASN A 102 -3.18 -14.38 -0.43
N THR A 103 -1.95 -14.33 -0.88
CA THR A 103 -0.98 -13.34 -0.42
C THR A 103 -0.62 -12.38 -1.54
N PHE A 104 -0.88 -11.09 -1.34
CA PHE A 104 -0.45 -10.05 -2.27
C PHE A 104 1.01 -9.69 -2.06
N ILE A 105 1.71 -9.51 -3.15
CA ILE A 105 3.04 -8.88 -3.19
C ILE A 105 2.88 -7.58 -3.95
N ILE A 106 3.28 -6.47 -3.34
CA ILE A 106 3.13 -5.14 -3.90
C ILE A 106 4.49 -4.45 -3.89
N ASN A 107 4.91 -3.93 -5.03
CA ASN A 107 6.15 -3.16 -5.11
C ASN A 107 5.93 -1.89 -5.90
N ASP A 108 6.52 -0.81 -5.42
CA ASP A 108 6.60 0.43 -6.18
C ASP A 108 8.06 0.82 -6.32
N PHE A 109 8.45 1.30 -7.49
CA PHE A 109 9.81 1.63 -7.83
C PHE A 109 9.90 3.05 -8.37
N LYS A 110 11.01 3.71 -8.08
CA LYS A 110 11.33 5.03 -8.62
C LYS A 110 12.59 4.92 -9.47
N LYS A 111 12.55 5.43 -10.70
CA LYS A 111 13.72 5.49 -11.55
C LYS A 111 14.63 6.66 -11.11
N LYS A 112 15.89 6.36 -10.85
CA LYS A 112 16.90 7.36 -10.51
C LYS A 112 17.48 8.01 -11.76
N LYS A 113 18.20 9.12 -11.57
CA LYS A 113 18.86 9.86 -12.68
C LYS A 113 19.87 8.99 -13.42
N ASP A 114 20.52 8.05 -12.74
CA ASP A 114 21.51 7.15 -13.34
C ASP A 114 20.89 5.97 -14.10
N GLY A 115 19.56 5.90 -14.17
CA GLY A 115 18.84 4.83 -14.86
C GLY A 115 18.53 3.62 -14.01
N THR A 116 19.07 3.53 -12.79
CA THR A 116 18.74 2.44 -11.87
C THR A 116 17.39 2.70 -11.19
N PHE A 117 16.84 1.64 -10.55
CA PHE A 117 15.56 1.75 -9.85
C PHE A 117 15.77 1.60 -8.35
N GLU A 118 15.00 2.38 -7.59
CA GLU A 118 14.94 2.30 -6.14
C GLU A 118 13.55 1.80 -5.75
N THR A 119 13.50 0.83 -4.84
CA THR A 119 12.23 0.37 -4.29
C THR A 119 11.72 1.40 -3.29
N THR A 120 10.56 1.98 -3.57
CA THR A 120 9.95 3.00 -2.72
C THR A 120 8.87 2.44 -1.82
N MET A 121 8.30 1.29 -2.18
CA MET A 121 7.39 0.54 -1.33
C MET A 121 7.56 -0.94 -1.61
N THR A 122 7.48 -1.75 -0.57
CA THR A 122 7.33 -3.19 -0.70
C THR A 122 6.35 -3.67 0.36
N ALA A 123 5.49 -4.62 -0.03
CA ALA A 123 4.48 -5.17 0.86
C ALA A 123 4.27 -6.64 0.59
N LYS A 124 3.99 -7.37 1.65
CA LYS A 124 3.52 -8.74 1.60
C LYS A 124 2.38 -8.86 2.58
N ILE A 125 1.19 -9.16 2.09
CA ILE A 125 -0.01 -9.09 2.91
C ILE A 125 -1.05 -10.08 2.45
N ASP A 126 -1.70 -10.76 3.40
CA ASP A 126 -2.85 -11.59 3.11
C ASP A 126 -3.96 -10.73 2.48
N ALA A 127 -4.59 -11.24 1.42
CA ALA A 127 -5.59 -10.50 0.66
C ALA A 127 -6.76 -10.00 1.52
N LYS A 128 -7.21 -10.82 2.47
CA LYS A 128 -8.31 -10.41 3.36
C LYS A 128 -7.93 -9.20 4.21
N TYR A 129 -6.69 -9.14 4.68
CA TYR A 129 -6.19 -8.00 5.46
C TYR A 129 -6.04 -6.77 4.57
N PHE A 130 -5.56 -6.96 3.35
CA PHE A 130 -5.38 -5.85 2.41
C PHE A 130 -6.69 -5.09 2.17
N TRP A 131 -7.76 -5.81 1.83
CA TRP A 131 -9.05 -5.17 1.55
C TRP A 131 -9.64 -4.50 2.79
N GLN A 132 -9.47 -5.11 3.96
CA GLN A 132 -9.92 -4.51 5.20
C GLN A 132 -9.13 -3.23 5.54
N ILE A 133 -7.83 -3.22 5.27
CA ILE A 133 -7.00 -2.04 5.47
C ILE A 133 -7.48 -0.90 4.56
N ILE A 134 -7.80 -1.19 3.31
CA ILE A 134 -8.33 -0.18 2.40
C ILE A 134 -9.64 0.42 2.96
N ASP A 135 -10.54 -0.40 3.48
CA ASP A 135 -11.76 0.08 4.11
C ASP A 135 -11.48 0.94 5.35
N ILE A 136 -10.52 0.53 6.17
CA ILE A 136 -10.10 1.30 7.34
C ILE A 136 -9.58 2.68 6.91
N ILE A 137 -8.77 2.72 5.86
CA ILE A 137 -8.25 3.98 5.32
C ILE A 137 -9.40 4.89 4.87
N LYS A 138 -10.34 4.35 4.10
CA LYS A 138 -11.51 5.12 3.65
C LYS A 138 -12.28 5.71 4.83
N ASN A 139 -12.46 4.92 5.88
CA ASN A 139 -13.19 5.34 7.07
C ASN A 139 -12.41 6.31 7.96
N SER A 140 -11.11 6.44 7.76
CA SER A 140 -10.30 7.38 8.52
C SER A 140 -10.52 8.83 8.09
N LEU A 141 -11.11 9.05 6.93
CA LEU A 141 -11.46 10.37 6.47
C LEU A 141 -12.49 10.96 7.43
N ASN A 142 -12.22 12.14 7.93
CA ASN A 142 -13.08 12.83 8.92
C ASN A 142 -13.03 12.22 10.34
N LYS A 143 -12.04 11.38 10.64
CA LYS A 143 -11.78 10.93 12.00
C LYS A 143 -10.71 11.81 12.64
#